data_a6d61f3fd80eecf61a89f90999b28f28
#
_entry.id   a6d61f3fd80eecf61a89f90999b28f28
#
_cell.length_a   1.000
_cell.length_b   1.000
_cell.length_c   1.000
_cell.angle_alpha   90.00
_cell.angle_beta   90.00
_cell.angle_gamma   90.00
#
_symmetry.space_group_name_H-M   'P 1'
#
loop_
_entity.id
_entity.type
_entity.pdbx_description
1 polymer ?
#
loop_
_entity_poly.entity_id
_entity_poly.type
_entity_poly.pdbx_seq_one_letter_code
_entity_poly.pdbx_strand_id
1 'polypeptide(L)'
;METEEKNEEATLLKVEDLKMHFPVRGGVFLKKVAAVKAVDGVSLSIKKGETLGLVGESGCGKSTLGKALVRLLKPTAGRIDFMGQDITTMSQRRLRPLRQDFQMVFQDPAESLDSRMSVGEIISEPMVIQKMGNRAQRRARVAELLDRVGMPRTAAEKFSFEFSGGQRQRIGIARALAVNPDLLILDEPVSALDVSVQAQVLNLLLELQRDLGLSYLFIAHDLGVVKHMSDRVAVMYLGKLVEVAGAEEIYKDPRHAYTKALLSAIPVPDPTVERERVIVEGDVPSPIDPPAGSAFGHRMSHAKYEESVGLDLGLREIAPGHEVAWDPCCLSEEDFESLR
;
A
#
# COMPACT_ATOMS: atom_id res chain seq x y z
N MET A 1 -12.12 3.93 -28.57
CA MET A 1 -11.17 5.05 -28.45
C MET A 1 -11.68 6.12 -27.46
N GLU A 2 -12.92 6.63 -27.56
CA GLU A 2 -13.43 7.64 -26.59
C GLU A 2 -13.61 7.15 -25.13
N THR A 3 -13.80 5.85 -24.93
CA THR A 3 -13.95 5.26 -23.58
C THR A 3 -12.64 5.04 -22.85
N GLU A 4 -11.54 4.83 -23.57
CA GLU A 4 -10.20 4.70 -22.98
C GLU A 4 -9.62 6.07 -22.57
N GLU A 5 -9.81 7.11 -23.38
CA GLU A 5 -9.36 8.47 -23.07
C GLU A 5 -10.09 9.05 -21.82
N LYS A 6 -11.39 8.79 -21.62
CA LYS A 6 -12.11 9.24 -20.42
C LYS A 6 -11.66 8.55 -19.12
N ASN A 7 -11.16 7.31 -19.23
CA ASN A 7 -10.65 6.58 -18.06
C ASN A 7 -9.21 6.99 -17.72
N GLU A 8 -8.42 7.43 -18.68
CA GLU A 8 -7.05 7.93 -18.43
C GLU A 8 -7.04 9.29 -17.71
N GLU A 9 -7.98 10.19 -18.02
CA GLU A 9 -8.11 11.49 -17.34
C GLU A 9 -8.42 11.37 -15.83
N ALA A 10 -9.00 10.25 -15.39
CA ALA A 10 -9.32 10.01 -13.98
C ALA A 10 -8.20 9.32 -13.19
N THR A 11 -7.13 8.86 -13.86
CA THR A 11 -6.04 8.11 -13.22
C THR A 11 -5.02 9.05 -12.62
N LEU A 12 -4.82 8.96 -11.29
CA LEU A 12 -3.82 9.75 -10.55
C LEU A 12 -2.43 9.09 -10.57
N LEU A 13 -2.39 7.78 -10.35
CA LEU A 13 -1.17 6.97 -10.36
C LEU A 13 -1.38 5.74 -11.22
N LYS A 14 -0.45 5.47 -12.16
CA LYS A 14 -0.39 4.25 -12.96
C LYS A 14 0.98 3.60 -12.81
N VAL A 15 0.98 2.30 -12.58
CA VAL A 15 2.19 1.50 -12.37
C VAL A 15 2.16 0.32 -13.32
N GLU A 16 3.25 0.07 -14.04
CA GLU A 16 3.35 -0.99 -15.03
C GLU A 16 4.62 -1.82 -14.79
N ASP A 17 4.46 -3.12 -14.64
CA ASP A 17 5.53 -4.14 -14.46
C ASP A 17 6.62 -3.71 -13.46
N LEU A 18 6.23 -3.12 -12.33
CA LEU A 18 7.18 -2.58 -11.36
C LEU A 18 7.95 -3.69 -10.69
N LYS A 19 9.29 -3.56 -10.69
CA LYS A 19 10.20 -4.50 -10.02
C LYS A 19 11.09 -3.76 -9.03
N MET A 20 11.20 -4.35 -7.84
CA MET A 20 12.13 -3.90 -6.80
C MET A 20 12.91 -5.10 -6.29
N HIS A 21 14.13 -5.26 -6.79
CA HIS A 21 15.02 -6.37 -6.48
C HIS A 21 16.23 -5.85 -5.72
N PHE A 22 16.42 -6.31 -4.47
CA PHE A 22 17.56 -5.96 -3.64
C PHE A 22 18.71 -6.96 -3.86
N PRO A 23 19.88 -6.52 -4.31
CA PRO A 23 21.01 -7.42 -4.55
C PRO A 23 21.53 -8.00 -3.22
N VAL A 24 21.62 -9.31 -3.12
CA VAL A 24 22.34 -10.02 -2.08
C VAL A 24 23.78 -10.14 -2.53
N ARG A 25 24.70 -9.61 -1.71
CA ARG A 25 26.13 -9.64 -1.98
C ARG A 25 26.81 -10.69 -1.11
N GLY A 26 27.70 -11.48 -1.69
CA GLY A 26 28.42 -12.54 -0.98
C GLY A 26 29.89 -12.65 -1.43
N GLY A 27 30.62 -13.47 -0.69
CA GLY A 27 32.06 -13.70 -0.90
C GLY A 27 32.94 -12.50 -0.55
N VAL A 28 34.26 -12.72 -0.59
CA VAL A 28 35.28 -11.71 -0.23
C VAL A 28 35.21 -10.45 -1.08
N PHE A 29 34.73 -10.57 -2.33
CA PHE A 29 34.63 -9.47 -3.29
C PHE A 29 33.23 -8.80 -3.33
N LEU A 30 32.32 -9.12 -2.39
CA LEU A 30 30.96 -8.55 -2.31
C LEU A 30 30.21 -8.58 -3.65
N LYS A 31 30.44 -9.62 -4.48
CA LYS A 31 29.75 -9.79 -5.76
C LYS A 31 28.29 -10.12 -5.53
N LYS A 32 27.42 -9.67 -6.46
CA LYS A 32 26.00 -10.04 -6.46
C LYS A 32 25.88 -11.55 -6.66
N VAL A 33 25.36 -12.27 -5.67
CA VAL A 33 25.16 -13.73 -5.69
C VAL A 33 23.69 -14.09 -5.88
N ALA A 34 22.75 -13.22 -5.45
CA ALA A 34 21.32 -13.42 -5.57
C ALA A 34 20.61 -12.05 -5.50
N ALA A 35 19.27 -12.04 -5.55
CA ALA A 35 18.48 -10.84 -5.30
C ALA A 35 17.19 -11.20 -4.56
N VAL A 36 16.83 -10.40 -3.56
CA VAL A 36 15.51 -10.45 -2.92
C VAL A 36 14.52 -9.76 -3.86
N LYS A 37 13.57 -10.50 -4.41
CA LYS A 37 12.52 -10.00 -5.30
C LYS A 37 11.34 -9.49 -4.45
N ALA A 38 11.51 -8.34 -3.81
CA ALA A 38 10.49 -7.80 -2.91
C ALA A 38 9.24 -7.31 -3.63
N VAL A 39 9.38 -6.84 -4.87
CA VAL A 39 8.29 -6.54 -5.81
C VAL A 39 8.73 -7.08 -7.16
N ASP A 40 7.91 -7.89 -7.82
CA ASP A 40 8.29 -8.62 -9.03
C ASP A 40 7.16 -8.61 -10.08
N GLY A 41 7.03 -7.50 -10.80
CA GLY A 41 6.07 -7.37 -11.89
C GLY A 41 4.69 -6.87 -11.45
N VAL A 42 4.65 -5.90 -10.52
CA VAL A 42 3.38 -5.32 -10.05
C VAL A 42 2.89 -4.25 -11.02
N SER A 43 1.64 -4.40 -11.47
CA SER A 43 0.89 -3.38 -12.20
C SER A 43 -0.37 -3.01 -11.43
N LEU A 44 -0.64 -1.72 -11.26
CA LEU A 44 -1.83 -1.20 -10.58
C LEU A 44 -2.11 0.24 -10.99
N SER A 45 -3.33 0.70 -10.72
CA SER A 45 -3.71 2.10 -10.88
C SER A 45 -4.51 2.59 -9.69
N ILE A 46 -4.39 3.89 -9.40
CA ILE A 46 -5.21 4.60 -8.40
C ILE A 46 -5.86 5.79 -9.09
N LYS A 47 -7.18 5.90 -8.98
CA LYS A 47 -7.95 7.04 -9.49
C LYS A 47 -7.91 8.20 -8.51
N LYS A 48 -8.24 9.39 -8.99
CA LYS A 48 -8.37 10.56 -8.09
C LYS A 48 -9.55 10.37 -7.12
N GLY A 49 -9.30 10.60 -5.82
CA GLY A 49 -10.29 10.40 -4.76
C GLY A 49 -10.50 8.96 -4.32
N GLU A 50 -9.83 7.98 -4.96
CA GLU A 50 -9.95 6.54 -4.66
C GLU A 50 -9.05 6.14 -3.50
N THR A 51 -9.53 5.17 -2.71
CA THR A 51 -8.70 4.38 -1.80
C THR A 51 -8.47 2.99 -2.39
N LEU A 52 -7.22 2.69 -2.76
CA LEU A 52 -6.78 1.34 -3.07
C LEU A 52 -6.19 0.69 -1.81
N GLY A 53 -6.86 -0.34 -1.30
CA GLY A 53 -6.34 -1.17 -0.22
C GLY A 53 -5.28 -2.16 -0.74
N LEU A 54 -4.16 -2.30 -0.05
CA LEU A 54 -3.13 -3.28 -0.37
C LEU A 54 -2.92 -4.21 0.81
N VAL A 55 -3.26 -5.48 0.63
CA VAL A 55 -3.24 -6.50 1.68
C VAL A 55 -2.34 -7.68 1.34
N GLY A 56 -1.95 -8.44 2.35
CA GLY A 56 -1.13 -9.65 2.23
C GLY A 56 -0.32 -9.91 3.49
N GLU A 57 0.29 -11.08 3.60
CA GLU A 57 1.12 -11.47 4.74
C GLU A 57 2.30 -10.52 4.98
N SER A 58 2.81 -10.50 6.23
CA SER A 58 4.02 -9.72 6.54
C SER A 58 5.20 -10.18 5.67
N GLY A 59 5.98 -9.23 5.19
CA GLY A 59 7.14 -9.52 4.32
C GLY A 59 6.81 -9.78 2.84
N CYS A 60 5.54 -9.76 2.39
CA CYS A 60 5.20 -9.98 0.98
C CYS A 60 5.57 -8.83 0.02
N GLY A 61 6.05 -7.68 0.54
CA GLY A 61 6.55 -6.57 -0.29
C GLY A 61 5.73 -5.28 -0.26
N LYS A 62 4.62 -5.19 0.48
CA LYS A 62 3.70 -4.02 0.52
C LYS A 62 4.39 -2.69 0.82
N SER A 63 5.10 -2.60 1.94
CA SER A 63 5.83 -1.38 2.33
C SER A 63 6.95 -1.02 1.34
N THR A 64 7.57 -2.04 0.73
CA THR A 64 8.56 -1.84 -0.33
C THR A 64 7.91 -1.23 -1.57
N LEU A 65 6.74 -1.73 -1.96
CA LEU A 65 5.95 -1.17 -3.05
C LEU A 65 5.59 0.29 -2.75
N GLY A 66 5.00 0.58 -1.59
CA GLY A 66 4.67 1.95 -1.17
C GLY A 66 5.86 2.91 -1.25
N LYS A 67 7.02 2.51 -0.72
CA LYS A 67 8.27 3.30 -0.78
C LYS A 67 8.80 3.48 -2.21
N ALA A 68 8.59 2.49 -3.09
CA ALA A 68 8.98 2.60 -4.51
C ALA A 68 8.08 3.59 -5.25
N LEU A 69 6.76 3.58 -4.99
CA LEU A 69 5.79 4.48 -5.62
C LEU A 69 6.08 5.97 -5.34
N VAL A 70 6.42 6.32 -4.09
CA VAL A 70 6.86 7.69 -3.76
C VAL A 70 8.35 7.94 -4.06
N ARG A 71 9.00 7.03 -4.77
CA ARG A 71 10.41 7.15 -5.17
C ARG A 71 11.38 7.42 -4.00
N LEU A 72 11.08 6.87 -2.81
CA LEU A 72 12.05 6.71 -1.73
C LEU A 72 13.02 5.58 -2.04
N LEU A 73 12.54 4.52 -2.69
CA LEU A 73 13.36 3.47 -3.28
C LEU A 73 13.33 3.63 -4.81
N LYS A 74 14.49 3.48 -5.45
CA LYS A 74 14.57 3.53 -6.91
C LYS A 74 14.20 2.14 -7.47
N PRO A 75 13.15 2.04 -8.31
CA PRO A 75 12.79 0.78 -8.95
C PRO A 75 13.92 0.16 -9.75
N THR A 76 13.94 -1.18 -9.80
CA THR A 76 14.89 -1.93 -10.62
C THR A 76 14.44 -1.96 -12.08
N ALA A 77 13.14 -2.06 -12.32
CA ALA A 77 12.50 -2.04 -13.64
C ALA A 77 11.02 -1.61 -13.49
N GLY A 78 10.33 -1.47 -14.63
CA GLY A 78 8.93 -1.06 -14.71
C GLY A 78 8.78 0.44 -14.85
N ARG A 79 7.53 0.92 -14.76
CA ARG A 79 7.17 2.33 -14.96
C ARG A 79 6.23 2.81 -13.86
N ILE A 80 6.42 4.03 -13.41
CA ILE A 80 5.53 4.77 -12.50
C ILE A 80 5.17 6.09 -13.19
N ASP A 81 3.91 6.22 -13.53
CA ASP A 81 3.33 7.45 -14.05
C ASP A 81 2.46 8.11 -12.98
N PHE A 82 2.75 9.34 -12.63
CA PHE A 82 2.00 10.14 -11.68
C PHE A 82 1.46 11.38 -12.38
N MET A 83 0.13 11.51 -12.47
CA MET A 83 -0.56 12.61 -13.15
C MET A 83 -0.06 12.81 -14.59
N GLY A 84 0.14 11.71 -15.36
CA GLY A 84 0.62 11.75 -16.73
C GLY A 84 2.13 11.98 -16.88
N GLN A 85 2.89 12.01 -15.77
CA GLN A 85 4.33 12.18 -15.78
C GLN A 85 5.06 10.91 -15.34
N ASP A 86 5.95 10.40 -16.19
CA ASP A 86 6.84 9.29 -15.81
C ASP A 86 7.88 9.76 -14.79
N ILE A 87 7.71 9.31 -13.55
CA ILE A 87 8.62 9.60 -12.44
C ILE A 87 9.67 8.51 -12.19
N THR A 88 9.63 7.40 -12.93
CA THR A 88 10.41 6.17 -12.69
C THR A 88 11.91 6.40 -12.59
N THR A 89 12.47 7.15 -13.56
CA THR A 89 13.92 7.41 -13.63
C THR A 89 14.27 8.85 -13.31
N MET A 90 13.28 9.64 -12.91
CA MET A 90 13.45 11.07 -12.66
C MET A 90 14.52 11.33 -11.59
N SER A 91 15.40 12.31 -11.84
CA SER A 91 16.43 12.70 -10.88
C SER A 91 15.79 13.33 -9.62
N GLN A 92 16.47 13.21 -8.47
CA GLN A 92 15.97 13.77 -7.19
C GLN A 92 15.67 15.29 -7.29
N ARG A 93 16.46 16.03 -8.11
CA ARG A 93 16.23 17.47 -8.33
C ARG A 93 14.89 17.74 -9.03
N ARG A 94 14.54 16.93 -10.04
CA ARG A 94 13.27 17.03 -10.77
C ARG A 94 12.10 16.51 -9.95
N LEU A 95 12.32 15.47 -9.15
CA LEU A 95 11.30 14.85 -8.30
C LEU A 95 10.91 15.74 -7.11
N ARG A 96 11.84 16.58 -6.62
CA ARG A 96 11.62 17.39 -5.42
C ARG A 96 10.36 18.26 -5.46
N PRO A 97 10.02 19.00 -6.53
CA PRO A 97 8.78 19.75 -6.63
C PRO A 97 7.54 18.85 -6.53
N LEU A 98 7.56 17.69 -7.21
CA LEU A 98 6.43 16.76 -7.25
C LEU A 98 6.18 16.05 -5.91
N ARG A 99 7.16 16.05 -5.01
CA ARG A 99 6.99 15.42 -3.67
C ARG A 99 5.95 16.12 -2.79
N GLN A 100 5.50 17.33 -3.14
CA GLN A 100 4.37 17.94 -2.46
C GLN A 100 3.06 17.21 -2.79
N ASP A 101 2.92 16.67 -4.00
CA ASP A 101 1.67 16.11 -4.51
C ASP A 101 1.45 14.66 -4.04
N PHE A 102 2.51 13.97 -3.61
CA PHE A 102 2.43 12.64 -2.99
C PHE A 102 3.26 12.54 -1.71
N GLN A 103 2.66 12.03 -0.65
CA GLN A 103 3.26 11.92 0.66
C GLN A 103 3.10 10.50 1.22
N MET A 104 3.86 10.16 2.26
CA MET A 104 3.80 8.87 2.93
C MET A 104 3.69 9.04 4.44
N VAL A 105 2.75 8.32 5.04
CA VAL A 105 2.64 8.11 6.48
C VAL A 105 3.24 6.73 6.76
N PHE A 106 4.24 6.68 7.64
CA PHE A 106 5.00 5.47 7.93
C PHE A 106 4.37 4.64 9.04
N GLN A 107 4.72 3.36 9.07
CA GLN A 107 4.20 2.36 10.00
C GLN A 107 4.44 2.71 11.48
N ASP A 108 5.65 3.17 11.83
CA ASP A 108 5.98 3.57 13.19
C ASP A 108 6.13 5.10 13.29
N PRO A 109 5.15 5.78 13.93
CA PRO A 109 5.23 7.21 14.13
C PRO A 109 6.37 7.61 15.08
N ALA A 110 6.84 6.73 15.98
CA ALA A 110 7.93 7.04 16.89
C ALA A 110 9.27 7.13 16.16
N GLU A 111 9.48 6.25 15.17
CA GLU A 111 10.69 6.27 14.33
C GLU A 111 10.62 7.35 13.23
N SER A 112 9.42 7.74 12.80
CA SER A 112 9.25 8.70 11.70
C SER A 112 9.30 10.17 12.11
N LEU A 113 9.16 10.49 13.40
CA LEU A 113 9.17 11.85 13.95
C LEU A 113 10.49 12.12 14.68
N ASP A 114 11.24 13.16 14.27
CA ASP A 114 12.48 13.51 14.97
C ASP A 114 12.15 14.03 16.39
N SER A 115 12.55 13.27 17.41
CA SER A 115 12.29 13.57 18.81
C SER A 115 12.98 14.85 19.32
N ARG A 116 13.90 15.43 18.56
CA ARG A 116 14.59 16.69 18.88
C ARG A 116 13.86 17.91 18.36
N MET A 117 12.84 17.72 17.52
CA MET A 117 12.03 18.78 16.95
C MET A 117 10.71 18.91 17.70
N SER A 118 10.22 20.15 17.84
CA SER A 118 8.86 20.38 18.31
C SER A 118 7.84 19.91 17.25
N VAL A 119 6.62 19.61 17.68
CA VAL A 119 5.52 19.21 16.77
C VAL A 119 5.28 20.27 15.70
N GLY A 120 5.37 21.55 16.05
CA GLY A 120 5.24 22.64 15.09
C GLY A 120 6.34 22.65 14.03
N GLU A 121 7.58 22.32 14.42
CA GLU A 121 8.69 22.17 13.47
C GLU A 121 8.51 20.94 12.58
N ILE A 122 8.12 19.79 13.15
CA ILE A 122 7.85 18.54 12.41
C ILE A 122 6.78 18.77 11.32
N ILE A 123 5.64 19.37 11.70
CA ILE A 123 4.54 19.61 10.75
C ILE A 123 4.94 20.65 9.69
N SER A 124 5.73 21.68 10.09
CA SER A 124 6.15 22.74 9.14
C SER A 124 7.31 22.35 8.23
N GLU A 125 8.07 21.31 8.56
CA GLU A 125 9.27 20.90 7.81
C GLU A 125 9.03 20.69 6.30
N PRO A 126 7.99 19.96 5.85
CA PRO A 126 7.72 19.79 4.42
C PRO A 126 7.49 21.13 3.72
N MET A 127 6.79 22.07 4.35
CA MET A 127 6.56 23.42 3.81
C MET A 127 7.86 24.22 3.70
N VAL A 128 8.78 24.07 4.66
CA VAL A 128 10.11 24.71 4.63
C VAL A 128 10.92 24.14 3.45
N ILE A 129 10.94 22.82 3.27
CA ILE A 129 11.64 22.13 2.20
C ILE A 129 11.12 22.56 0.82
N GLN A 130 9.81 22.70 0.67
CA GLN A 130 9.14 23.15 -0.55
C GLN A 130 9.12 24.68 -0.72
N LYS A 131 9.68 25.42 0.23
CA LYS A 131 9.71 26.90 0.25
C LYS A 131 8.31 27.54 0.21
N MET A 132 7.32 26.89 0.80
CA MET A 132 5.94 27.37 0.88
C MET A 132 5.79 28.42 1.98
N GLY A 133 5.25 29.56 1.62
CA GLY A 133 4.88 30.64 2.56
C GLY A 133 6.04 31.18 3.41
N ASN A 134 5.74 32.21 4.18
CA ASN A 134 6.64 32.75 5.21
C ASN A 134 6.41 32.06 6.57
N ARG A 135 7.20 32.45 7.59
CA ARG A 135 7.15 31.85 8.92
C ARG A 135 5.74 31.98 9.58
N ALA A 136 5.09 33.13 9.40
CA ALA A 136 3.76 33.36 9.98
C ALA A 136 2.69 32.51 9.30
N GLN A 137 2.74 32.39 7.96
CA GLN A 137 1.84 31.54 7.17
C GLN A 137 2.00 30.06 7.53
N ARG A 138 3.24 29.58 7.65
CA ARG A 138 3.49 28.19 8.08
C ARG A 138 2.96 27.93 9.49
N ARG A 139 3.15 28.87 10.42
CA ARG A 139 2.61 28.76 11.78
C ARG A 139 1.07 28.70 11.81
N ALA A 140 0.42 29.52 10.99
CA ALA A 140 -1.04 29.48 10.83
C ALA A 140 -1.50 28.13 10.27
N ARG A 141 -0.80 27.61 9.25
CA ARG A 141 -1.10 26.30 8.65
C ARG A 141 -0.90 25.15 9.65
N VAL A 142 0.14 25.19 10.47
CA VAL A 142 0.35 24.20 11.55
C VAL A 142 -0.82 24.20 12.52
N ALA A 143 -1.30 25.38 12.95
CA ALA A 143 -2.45 25.48 13.85
C ALA A 143 -3.73 24.91 13.22
N GLU A 144 -3.99 25.21 11.95
CA GLU A 144 -5.10 24.63 11.18
C GLU A 144 -5.02 23.11 11.10
N LEU A 145 -3.83 22.56 10.80
CA LEU A 145 -3.63 21.12 10.68
C LEU A 145 -3.80 20.40 12.01
N LEU A 146 -3.33 20.99 13.13
CA LEU A 146 -3.57 20.45 14.46
C LEU A 146 -5.07 20.38 14.77
N ASP A 147 -5.82 21.45 14.46
CA ASP A 147 -7.27 21.44 14.62
C ASP A 147 -7.93 20.32 13.79
N ARG A 148 -7.52 20.15 12.51
CA ARG A 148 -8.04 19.11 11.60
C ARG A 148 -7.80 17.69 12.10
N VAL A 149 -6.64 17.45 12.72
CA VAL A 149 -6.35 16.11 13.29
C VAL A 149 -6.84 15.94 14.73
N GLY A 150 -7.65 16.88 15.24
CA GLY A 150 -8.25 16.82 16.57
C GLY A 150 -7.24 16.99 17.70
N MET A 151 -6.19 17.82 17.49
CA MET A 151 -5.18 18.12 18.49
C MET A 151 -5.22 19.61 18.90
N PRO A 152 -4.92 19.94 20.17
CA PRO A 152 -4.88 21.32 20.60
C PRO A 152 -3.72 22.07 19.94
N ARG A 153 -3.92 23.34 19.58
CA ARG A 153 -2.87 24.18 18.95
C ARG A 153 -1.61 24.31 19.80
N THR A 154 -1.76 24.20 21.14
CA THR A 154 -0.63 24.23 22.09
C THR A 154 0.31 23.02 21.91
N ALA A 155 -0.14 21.95 21.24
CA ALA A 155 0.71 20.81 20.89
C ALA A 155 1.90 21.22 20.03
N ALA A 156 1.81 22.31 19.26
CA ALA A 156 2.90 22.81 18.43
C ALA A 156 4.21 23.11 19.18
N GLU A 157 4.11 23.45 20.47
CA GLU A 157 5.25 23.82 21.32
C GLU A 157 5.89 22.63 22.05
N LYS A 158 5.24 21.45 21.99
CA LYS A 158 5.68 20.21 22.64
C LYS A 158 6.49 19.33 21.72
N PHE A 159 7.19 18.37 22.30
CA PHE A 159 7.98 17.37 21.57
C PHE A 159 7.18 16.08 21.32
N SER A 160 7.53 15.33 20.26
CA SER A 160 6.81 14.14 19.86
C SER A 160 6.74 13.06 20.95
N PHE A 161 7.75 12.93 21.79
CA PHE A 161 7.79 11.93 22.87
C PHE A 161 6.80 12.21 24.03
N GLU A 162 6.24 13.43 24.11
CA GLU A 162 5.23 13.79 25.12
C GLU A 162 3.82 13.27 24.78
N PHE A 163 3.64 12.64 23.62
CA PHE A 163 2.35 12.22 23.09
C PHE A 163 2.21 10.69 23.06
N SER A 164 0.96 10.22 23.16
CA SER A 164 0.62 8.81 22.96
C SER A 164 0.85 8.36 21.52
N GLY A 165 0.86 7.04 21.26
CA GLY A 165 1.02 6.46 19.91
C GLY A 165 0.00 7.01 18.91
N GLY A 166 -1.28 7.05 19.28
CA GLY A 166 -2.33 7.60 18.42
C GLY A 166 -2.19 9.11 18.18
N GLN A 167 -1.73 9.88 19.17
CA GLN A 167 -1.45 11.29 18.98
C GLN A 167 -0.23 11.52 18.07
N ARG A 168 0.83 10.71 18.20
CA ARG A 168 1.98 10.74 17.27
C ARG A 168 1.55 10.40 15.85
N GLN A 169 0.64 9.44 15.67
CA GLN A 169 0.09 9.10 14.36
C GLN A 169 -0.65 10.30 13.76
N ARG A 170 -1.48 11.00 14.53
CA ARG A 170 -2.16 12.22 14.09
C ARG A 170 -1.17 13.34 13.70
N ILE A 171 -0.06 13.48 14.42
CA ILE A 171 1.03 14.40 14.05
C ILE A 171 1.67 13.99 12.72
N GLY A 172 1.93 12.71 12.51
CA GLY A 172 2.45 12.16 11.23
C GLY A 172 1.51 12.44 10.06
N ILE A 173 0.19 12.26 10.25
CA ILE A 173 -0.83 12.62 9.26
C ILE A 173 -0.82 14.14 9.00
N ALA A 174 -0.80 14.98 10.04
CA ALA A 174 -0.74 16.44 9.89
C ALA A 174 0.51 16.88 9.11
N ARG A 175 1.67 16.26 9.37
CA ARG A 175 2.91 16.50 8.62
C ARG A 175 2.74 16.20 7.13
N ALA A 176 2.14 15.04 6.80
CA ALA A 176 1.91 14.66 5.41
C ALA A 176 0.96 15.61 4.68
N LEU A 177 -0.06 16.12 5.40
CA LEU A 177 -1.03 17.09 4.86
C LEU A 177 -0.49 18.51 4.70
N ALA A 178 0.67 18.83 5.27
CA ALA A 178 1.19 20.21 5.31
C ALA A 178 1.39 20.83 3.93
N VAL A 179 1.67 20.04 2.92
CA VAL A 179 1.94 20.45 1.54
C VAL A 179 0.76 20.26 0.57
N ASN A 180 -0.43 19.89 1.07
CA ASN A 180 -1.66 19.63 0.32
C ASN A 180 -1.45 18.56 -0.78
N PRO A 181 -1.12 17.32 -0.42
CA PRO A 181 -0.92 16.25 -1.40
C PRO A 181 -2.22 15.81 -2.07
N ASP A 182 -2.13 15.26 -3.29
CA ASP A 182 -3.22 14.55 -3.96
C ASP A 182 -3.24 13.06 -3.60
N LEU A 183 -2.07 12.47 -3.26
CA LEU A 183 -1.92 11.06 -2.90
C LEU A 183 -1.23 10.91 -1.54
N LEU A 184 -1.83 10.11 -0.65
CA LEU A 184 -1.18 9.61 0.56
C LEU A 184 -0.97 8.10 0.48
N ILE A 185 0.27 7.66 0.70
CA ILE A 185 0.56 6.25 0.98
C ILE A 185 0.56 6.08 2.49
N LEU A 186 -0.36 5.26 2.98
CA LEU A 186 -0.58 4.97 4.39
C LEU A 186 -0.02 3.57 4.68
N ASP A 187 1.21 3.48 5.17
CA ASP A 187 1.90 2.22 5.44
C ASP A 187 1.59 1.74 6.85
N GLU A 188 0.64 0.82 6.98
CA GLU A 188 0.13 0.26 8.25
C GLU A 188 -0.19 1.35 9.31
N PRO A 189 -1.02 2.35 9.00
CA PRO A 189 -1.14 3.57 9.81
C PRO A 189 -1.77 3.35 11.18
N VAL A 190 -2.30 2.16 11.48
CA VAL A 190 -2.99 1.84 12.73
C VAL A 190 -2.50 0.56 13.42
N SER A 191 -1.51 -0.14 12.84
CA SER A 191 -1.07 -1.48 13.32
C SER A 191 -0.53 -1.50 14.75
N ALA A 192 0.06 -0.40 15.21
CA ALA A 192 0.65 -0.27 16.55
C ALA A 192 -0.28 0.39 17.59
N LEU A 193 -1.58 0.55 17.27
CA LEU A 193 -2.54 1.28 18.10
C LEU A 193 -3.59 0.35 18.70
N ASP A 194 -4.13 0.73 19.86
CA ASP A 194 -5.28 0.06 20.48
C ASP A 194 -6.54 0.20 19.60
N VAL A 195 -7.43 -0.80 19.61
CA VAL A 195 -8.62 -0.88 18.75
C VAL A 195 -9.47 0.39 18.76
N SER A 196 -9.68 1.01 19.94
CA SER A 196 -10.45 2.26 20.05
C SER A 196 -9.77 3.44 19.38
N VAL A 197 -8.45 3.52 19.48
CA VAL A 197 -7.62 4.56 18.86
C VAL A 197 -7.50 4.31 17.35
N GLN A 198 -7.42 3.05 16.91
CA GLN A 198 -7.47 2.68 15.49
C GLN A 198 -8.73 3.24 14.83
N ALA A 199 -9.92 2.97 15.41
CA ALA A 199 -11.18 3.47 14.88
C ALA A 199 -11.21 5.00 14.73
N GLN A 200 -10.65 5.72 15.71
CA GLN A 200 -10.57 7.17 15.65
C GLN A 200 -9.67 7.69 14.53
N VAL A 201 -8.52 7.01 14.28
CA VAL A 201 -7.60 7.40 13.20
C VAL A 201 -8.19 7.05 11.84
N LEU A 202 -8.88 5.90 11.71
CA LEU A 202 -9.55 5.52 10.47
C LEU A 202 -10.67 6.50 10.10
N ASN A 203 -11.52 6.87 11.05
CA ASN A 203 -12.57 7.87 10.84
C ASN A 203 -11.97 9.22 10.44
N LEU A 204 -10.89 9.66 11.11
CA LEU A 204 -10.17 10.87 10.71
C LEU A 204 -9.68 10.80 9.27
N LEU A 205 -9.11 9.68 8.82
CA LEU A 205 -8.64 9.52 7.44
C LEU A 205 -9.80 9.59 6.43
N LEU A 206 -10.95 8.98 6.72
CA LEU A 206 -12.15 9.06 5.89
C LEU A 206 -12.70 10.50 5.80
N GLU A 207 -12.74 11.22 6.92
CA GLU A 207 -13.13 12.63 6.94
C GLU A 207 -12.18 13.50 6.10
N LEU A 208 -10.87 13.32 6.27
CA LEU A 208 -9.85 14.03 5.51
C LEU A 208 -9.92 13.73 4.01
N GLN A 209 -10.18 12.48 3.62
CA GLN A 209 -10.37 12.09 2.22
C GLN A 209 -11.54 12.84 1.60
N ARG A 210 -12.70 12.81 2.27
CA ARG A 210 -13.92 13.47 1.79
C ARG A 210 -13.75 14.99 1.69
N ASP A 211 -13.14 15.61 2.72
CA ASP A 211 -13.06 17.06 2.82
C ASP A 211 -11.98 17.66 1.91
N LEU A 212 -10.92 16.91 1.62
CA LEU A 212 -9.76 17.36 0.84
C LEU A 212 -9.65 16.71 -0.54
N GLY A 213 -10.50 15.72 -0.86
CA GLY A 213 -10.46 14.97 -2.12
C GLY A 213 -9.19 14.12 -2.27
N LEU A 214 -8.65 13.60 -1.16
CA LEU A 214 -7.41 12.82 -1.14
C LEU A 214 -7.60 11.44 -1.78
N SER A 215 -6.54 10.95 -2.41
CA SER A 215 -6.46 9.56 -2.86
C SER A 215 -5.52 8.80 -1.94
N TYR A 216 -5.83 7.53 -1.65
CA TYR A 216 -5.03 6.72 -0.74
C TYR A 216 -4.53 5.42 -1.40
N LEU A 217 -3.27 5.06 -1.11
CA LEU A 217 -2.86 3.66 -1.07
C LEU A 217 -2.81 3.25 0.41
N PHE A 218 -3.78 2.44 0.82
CA PHE A 218 -3.93 2.01 2.20
C PHE A 218 -3.33 0.61 2.38
N ILE A 219 -2.15 0.53 2.98
CA ILE A 219 -1.45 -0.72 3.23
C ILE A 219 -1.80 -1.21 4.64
N ALA A 220 -2.33 -2.43 4.75
CA ALA A 220 -2.59 -3.07 6.03
C ALA A 220 -2.47 -4.59 5.92
N HIS A 221 -2.37 -5.25 7.07
CA HIS A 221 -2.47 -6.70 7.20
C HIS A 221 -3.87 -7.14 7.69
N ASP A 222 -4.65 -6.24 8.27
CA ASP A 222 -6.01 -6.48 8.73
C ASP A 222 -7.02 -6.18 7.61
N LEU A 223 -7.58 -7.25 7.06
CA LEU A 223 -8.58 -7.18 5.99
C LEU A 223 -9.88 -6.51 6.46
N GLY A 224 -10.28 -6.63 7.75
CA GLY A 224 -11.46 -5.96 8.27
C GLY A 224 -11.36 -4.44 8.17
N VAL A 225 -10.18 -3.91 8.52
CA VAL A 225 -9.87 -2.47 8.38
C VAL A 225 -9.88 -2.04 6.91
N VAL A 226 -9.26 -2.85 6.04
CA VAL A 226 -9.17 -2.54 4.61
C VAL A 226 -10.54 -2.52 3.95
N LYS A 227 -11.45 -3.43 4.33
CA LYS A 227 -12.84 -3.43 3.84
C LYS A 227 -13.54 -2.10 4.09
N HIS A 228 -13.33 -1.53 5.28
CA HIS A 228 -13.98 -0.28 5.69
C HIS A 228 -13.40 0.97 4.99
N MET A 229 -12.11 0.91 4.63
CA MET A 229 -11.37 2.06 4.12
C MET A 229 -11.30 2.13 2.60
N SER A 230 -11.52 1.02 1.88
CA SER A 230 -11.10 0.90 0.49
C SER A 230 -12.26 0.80 -0.48
N ASP A 231 -12.11 1.43 -1.64
CA ASP A 231 -13.00 1.27 -2.80
C ASP A 231 -12.65 -0.02 -3.57
N ARG A 232 -11.35 -0.27 -3.76
CA ARG A 232 -10.79 -1.48 -4.36
C ARG A 232 -9.71 -2.07 -3.47
N VAL A 233 -9.52 -3.38 -3.56
CA VAL A 233 -8.49 -4.11 -2.80
C VAL A 233 -7.59 -4.87 -3.75
N ALA A 234 -6.29 -4.74 -3.55
CA ALA A 234 -5.25 -5.50 -4.21
C ALA A 234 -4.60 -6.46 -3.18
N VAL A 235 -4.59 -7.74 -3.49
CA VAL A 235 -3.99 -8.79 -2.66
C VAL A 235 -2.61 -9.12 -3.18
N MET A 236 -1.61 -9.02 -2.30
CA MET A 236 -0.20 -9.22 -2.65
C MET A 236 0.37 -10.46 -1.95
N TYR A 237 0.98 -11.34 -2.73
CA TYR A 237 1.70 -12.52 -2.24
C TYR A 237 3.07 -12.62 -2.88
N LEU A 238 4.11 -12.79 -2.06
CA LEU A 238 5.51 -12.97 -2.47
C LEU A 238 5.95 -12.04 -3.62
N GLY A 239 5.71 -10.73 -3.46
CA GLY A 239 6.14 -9.70 -4.41
C GLY A 239 5.24 -9.50 -5.63
N LYS A 240 4.14 -10.25 -5.77
CA LYS A 240 3.20 -10.16 -6.89
C LYS A 240 1.78 -9.88 -6.42
N LEU A 241 0.98 -9.22 -7.26
CA LEU A 241 -0.47 -9.16 -7.05
C LEU A 241 -1.10 -10.47 -7.53
N VAL A 242 -2.01 -11.00 -6.73
CA VAL A 242 -2.72 -12.25 -7.03
C VAL A 242 -4.20 -12.04 -7.30
N GLU A 243 -4.78 -10.96 -6.78
CA GLU A 243 -6.17 -10.61 -7.02
C GLU A 243 -6.38 -9.10 -6.80
N VAL A 244 -7.19 -8.46 -7.64
CA VAL A 244 -7.59 -7.05 -7.52
C VAL A 244 -9.06 -6.94 -7.88
N ALA A 245 -9.88 -6.41 -6.97
CA ALA A 245 -11.31 -6.21 -7.23
C ALA A 245 -11.88 -5.06 -6.41
N GLY A 246 -13.13 -4.71 -6.66
CA GLY A 246 -13.92 -3.85 -5.78
C GLY A 246 -13.95 -4.42 -4.35
N ALA A 247 -13.91 -3.56 -3.33
CA ALA A 247 -13.85 -4.02 -1.94
C ALA A 247 -15.02 -4.96 -1.60
N GLU A 248 -16.26 -4.59 -1.94
CA GLU A 248 -17.41 -5.47 -1.69
C GLU A 248 -17.30 -6.81 -2.43
N GLU A 249 -16.81 -6.80 -3.68
CA GLU A 249 -16.71 -7.99 -4.52
C GLU A 249 -15.71 -8.98 -3.97
N ILE A 250 -14.50 -8.53 -3.61
CA ILE A 250 -13.43 -9.40 -3.13
C ILE A 250 -13.80 -10.11 -1.80
N TYR A 251 -14.64 -9.47 -0.96
CA TYR A 251 -15.12 -10.10 0.29
C TYR A 251 -16.31 -11.04 0.05
N LYS A 252 -17.08 -10.82 -1.00
CA LYS A 252 -18.25 -11.63 -1.33
C LYS A 252 -17.88 -12.84 -2.16
N ASP A 253 -17.01 -12.68 -3.15
CA ASP A 253 -16.66 -13.69 -4.14
C ASP A 253 -15.16 -13.69 -4.48
N PRO A 254 -14.28 -14.00 -3.49
CA PRO A 254 -12.85 -14.12 -3.74
C PRO A 254 -12.56 -15.27 -4.70
N ARG A 255 -11.72 -15.07 -5.69
CA ARG A 255 -11.39 -16.08 -6.71
C ARG A 255 -10.11 -16.84 -6.39
N HIS A 256 -9.06 -16.14 -5.98
CA HIS A 256 -7.77 -16.75 -5.72
C HIS A 256 -7.74 -17.50 -4.38
N ALA A 257 -7.18 -18.70 -4.35
CA ALA A 257 -7.11 -19.54 -3.14
C ALA A 257 -6.43 -18.82 -1.96
N TYR A 258 -5.41 -18.01 -2.20
CA TYR A 258 -4.75 -17.21 -1.16
C TYR A 258 -5.68 -16.16 -0.56
N THR A 259 -6.46 -15.47 -1.39
CA THR A 259 -7.46 -14.48 -0.93
C THR A 259 -8.51 -15.16 -0.06
N LYS A 260 -9.01 -16.35 -0.48
CA LYS A 260 -9.95 -17.17 0.31
C LYS A 260 -9.34 -17.53 1.66
N ALA A 261 -8.09 -17.96 1.68
CA ALA A 261 -7.38 -18.30 2.92
C ALA A 261 -7.24 -17.10 3.86
N LEU A 262 -6.84 -15.92 3.34
CA LEU A 262 -6.75 -14.69 4.13
C LEU A 262 -8.12 -14.28 4.70
N LEU A 263 -9.18 -14.31 3.90
CA LEU A 263 -10.53 -13.94 4.34
C LEU A 263 -11.09 -14.94 5.36
N SER A 264 -10.77 -16.23 5.25
CA SER A 264 -11.17 -17.25 6.22
C SER A 264 -10.56 -17.05 7.61
N ALA A 265 -9.43 -16.34 7.68
CA ALA A 265 -8.73 -16.04 8.93
C ALA A 265 -9.31 -14.84 9.70
N ILE A 266 -10.19 -14.03 9.08
CA ILE A 266 -10.83 -12.88 9.76
C ILE A 266 -11.77 -13.38 10.86
N PRO A 267 -11.60 -12.95 12.13
CA PRO A 267 -12.53 -13.29 13.19
C PRO A 267 -13.93 -12.72 12.91
N VAL A 268 -14.95 -13.57 13.02
CA VAL A 268 -16.35 -13.11 12.98
C VAL A 268 -16.87 -13.02 14.42
N PRO A 269 -17.40 -11.88 14.84
CA PRO A 269 -17.91 -11.69 16.20
C PRO A 269 -19.25 -12.42 16.46
N ASP A 270 -19.69 -13.29 15.57
CA ASP A 270 -20.90 -14.10 15.69
C ASP A 270 -20.54 -15.56 16.00
N PRO A 271 -20.79 -16.07 17.22
CA PRO A 271 -20.47 -17.43 17.60
C PRO A 271 -21.36 -18.49 16.92
N THR A 272 -22.42 -18.09 16.22
CA THR A 272 -23.35 -19.01 15.54
C THR A 272 -22.93 -19.34 14.13
N VAL A 273 -21.96 -18.61 13.57
CA VAL A 273 -21.46 -18.82 12.21
C VAL A 273 -20.35 -19.86 12.23
N GLU A 274 -20.64 -21.07 11.78
CA GLU A 274 -19.64 -22.08 11.47
C GLU A 274 -18.88 -21.65 10.19
N ARG A 275 -17.58 -21.45 10.31
CA ARG A 275 -16.70 -21.21 9.15
C ARG A 275 -15.71 -22.34 8.99
N GLU A 276 -15.62 -22.85 7.78
CA GLU A 276 -14.48 -23.68 7.37
C GLU A 276 -13.25 -22.78 7.25
N ARG A 277 -12.37 -22.88 8.23
CA ARG A 277 -11.08 -22.18 8.18
C ARG A 277 -10.17 -22.90 7.18
N VAL A 278 -9.75 -22.21 6.15
CA VAL A 278 -8.73 -22.72 5.22
C VAL A 278 -7.38 -22.71 5.95
N ILE A 279 -6.90 -23.90 6.29
CA ILE A 279 -5.58 -24.06 6.92
C ILE A 279 -4.54 -24.06 5.79
N VAL A 280 -3.67 -23.04 5.81
CA VAL A 280 -2.53 -22.98 4.89
C VAL A 280 -1.35 -23.67 5.57
N GLU A 281 -0.99 -24.84 5.07
CA GLU A 281 0.19 -25.58 5.51
C GLU A 281 1.47 -25.03 4.86
N GLY A 282 2.59 -25.16 5.56
CA GLY A 282 3.89 -24.77 5.05
C GLY A 282 4.25 -23.28 5.21
N ASP A 283 5.52 -22.99 5.09
CA ASP A 283 6.10 -21.65 5.22
C ASP A 283 6.02 -20.86 3.90
N VAL A 284 6.03 -19.52 4.00
CA VAL A 284 6.13 -18.66 2.83
C VAL A 284 7.47 -18.91 2.13
N PRO A 285 7.47 -19.21 0.82
CA PRO A 285 8.70 -19.41 0.07
C PRO A 285 9.66 -18.22 0.13
N SER A 286 10.95 -18.48 -0.04
CA SER A 286 11.96 -17.42 -0.01
C SER A 286 11.81 -16.44 -1.19
N PRO A 287 11.79 -15.13 -0.96
CA PRO A 287 11.79 -14.14 -2.03
C PRO A 287 13.13 -14.02 -2.77
N ILE A 288 14.18 -14.70 -2.30
CA ILE A 288 15.49 -14.75 -2.97
C ILE A 288 15.45 -15.70 -4.16
N ASP A 289 14.82 -16.85 -3.96
CA ASP A 289 14.66 -17.91 -4.97
C ASP A 289 13.19 -18.36 -4.96
N PRO A 290 12.28 -17.56 -5.52
CA PRO A 290 10.87 -17.90 -5.54
C PRO A 290 10.63 -19.12 -6.47
N PRO A 291 9.59 -19.93 -6.18
CA PRO A 291 9.21 -21.04 -7.02
C PRO A 291 9.01 -20.64 -8.48
N ALA A 292 9.38 -21.51 -9.41
CA ALA A 292 9.30 -21.26 -10.85
C ALA A 292 7.86 -21.20 -11.40
N GLY A 293 6.90 -21.78 -10.65
CA GLY A 293 5.47 -21.76 -10.97
C GLY A 293 4.68 -21.00 -9.89
N SER A 294 3.48 -21.49 -9.59
CA SER A 294 2.61 -20.96 -8.54
C SER A 294 3.29 -20.95 -7.18
N ALA A 295 3.59 -19.75 -6.65
CA ALA A 295 4.23 -19.64 -5.35
C ALA A 295 3.31 -20.10 -4.21
N PHE A 296 2.01 -19.84 -4.30
CA PHE A 296 1.03 -20.32 -3.32
C PHE A 296 0.72 -21.81 -3.52
N GLY A 297 0.61 -22.28 -4.78
CA GLY A 297 0.46 -23.71 -5.09
C GLY A 297 1.63 -24.53 -4.58
N HIS A 298 2.87 -24.03 -4.67
CA HIS A 298 4.06 -24.63 -4.07
C HIS A 298 3.92 -24.78 -2.56
N ARG A 299 3.52 -23.71 -1.87
CA ARG A 299 3.31 -23.70 -0.42
C ARG A 299 2.26 -24.72 0.02
N MET A 300 1.19 -24.87 -0.75
CA MET A 300 0.11 -25.83 -0.50
C MET A 300 0.43 -27.27 -0.96
N SER A 301 1.61 -27.52 -1.51
CA SER A 301 1.95 -28.81 -2.16
C SER A 301 0.89 -29.26 -3.16
N HIS A 302 0.36 -28.30 -3.95
CA HIS A 302 -0.78 -28.51 -4.83
C HIS A 302 -0.44 -29.48 -5.99
N ALA A 303 -1.34 -30.42 -6.30
CA ALA A 303 -1.10 -31.46 -7.32
C ALA A 303 -0.80 -30.88 -8.73
N LYS A 304 -1.40 -29.72 -9.07
CA LYS A 304 -1.18 -29.04 -10.38
C LYS A 304 0.04 -28.12 -10.38
N TYR A 305 0.93 -28.16 -9.34
CA TYR A 305 2.08 -27.24 -9.28
C TYR A 305 2.97 -27.34 -10.53
N GLU A 306 3.28 -28.54 -10.99
CA GLU A 306 4.12 -28.74 -12.18
C GLU A 306 3.49 -28.16 -13.46
N GLU A 307 2.16 -28.12 -13.55
CA GLU A 307 1.44 -27.50 -14.66
C GLU A 307 1.59 -25.97 -14.67
N SER A 308 1.83 -25.35 -13.50
CA SER A 308 2.01 -23.91 -13.37
C SER A 308 3.42 -23.44 -13.79
N VAL A 309 4.39 -24.36 -13.85
CA VAL A 309 5.78 -24.01 -14.17
C VAL A 309 5.89 -23.55 -15.63
N GLY A 310 6.43 -22.35 -15.82
CA GLY A 310 6.59 -21.75 -17.16
C GLY A 310 5.36 -21.05 -17.71
N LEU A 311 4.24 -21.03 -16.99
CA LEU A 311 3.07 -20.21 -17.35
C LEU A 311 3.27 -18.75 -16.96
N ASP A 312 2.65 -17.85 -17.72
CA ASP A 312 2.47 -16.46 -17.31
C ASP A 312 1.30 -16.38 -16.32
N LEU A 313 1.64 -16.33 -15.05
CA LEU A 313 0.68 -16.22 -13.94
C LEU A 313 0.26 -14.77 -13.65
N GLY A 314 0.31 -13.89 -14.64
CA GLY A 314 -0.14 -12.50 -14.52
C GLY A 314 -1.63 -12.37 -14.24
N LEU A 315 -2.04 -11.18 -13.79
CA LEU A 315 -3.45 -10.85 -13.58
C LEU A 315 -4.20 -10.87 -14.92
N ARG A 316 -5.40 -11.47 -14.92
CA ARG A 316 -6.37 -11.42 -16.02
C ARG A 316 -7.73 -11.00 -15.49
N GLU A 317 -8.47 -10.24 -16.27
CA GLU A 317 -9.81 -9.80 -15.91
C GLU A 317 -10.81 -10.95 -16.05
N ILE A 318 -11.41 -11.37 -14.93
CA ILE A 318 -12.41 -12.45 -14.88
C ILE A 318 -13.84 -11.89 -14.92
N ALA A 319 -14.01 -10.66 -14.45
CA ALA A 319 -15.25 -9.89 -14.51
C ALA A 319 -14.88 -8.39 -14.57
N PRO A 320 -15.79 -7.50 -14.99
CA PRO A 320 -15.50 -6.07 -15.07
C PRO A 320 -14.92 -5.51 -13.76
N GLY A 321 -13.66 -5.08 -13.80
CA GLY A 321 -12.93 -4.56 -12.63
C GLY A 321 -12.50 -5.62 -11.59
N HIS A 322 -12.62 -6.91 -11.90
CA HIS A 322 -12.12 -8.01 -11.09
C HIS A 322 -11.01 -8.75 -11.84
N GLU A 323 -9.79 -8.58 -11.42
CA GLU A 323 -8.60 -9.20 -11.98
C GLU A 323 -8.05 -10.27 -11.02
N VAL A 324 -7.64 -11.42 -11.55
CA VAL A 324 -7.06 -12.51 -10.76
C VAL A 324 -5.87 -13.12 -11.49
N ALA A 325 -4.86 -13.57 -10.74
CA ALA A 325 -3.71 -14.29 -11.30
C ALA A 325 -4.17 -15.60 -11.99
N TRP A 326 -3.76 -15.78 -13.23
CA TRP A 326 -4.10 -16.98 -14.01
C TRP A 326 -3.28 -18.19 -13.54
N ASP A 327 -3.66 -18.76 -12.41
CA ASP A 327 -2.92 -19.76 -11.67
C ASP A 327 -3.74 -21.06 -11.52
N PRO A 328 -3.32 -22.19 -12.17
CA PRO A 328 -4.06 -23.46 -12.13
C PRO A 328 -4.13 -24.07 -10.73
N CYS A 329 -3.27 -23.64 -9.80
CA CYS A 329 -3.29 -24.11 -8.42
C CYS A 329 -4.26 -23.32 -7.52
N CYS A 330 -4.67 -22.13 -7.96
CA CYS A 330 -5.32 -21.16 -7.10
C CYS A 330 -6.71 -20.76 -7.56
N LEU A 331 -7.08 -21.10 -8.80
CA LEU A 331 -8.41 -20.88 -9.39
C LEU A 331 -9.24 -22.16 -9.40
N SER A 332 -10.56 -22.02 -9.46
CA SER A 332 -11.43 -23.14 -9.85
C SER A 332 -11.14 -23.57 -11.29
N GLU A 333 -11.50 -24.79 -11.66
CA GLU A 333 -11.32 -25.26 -13.06
C GLU A 333 -12.12 -24.37 -14.04
N GLU A 334 -13.31 -23.97 -13.68
CA GLU A 334 -14.17 -23.11 -14.48
C GLU A 334 -13.53 -21.73 -14.68
N ASP A 335 -13.05 -21.09 -13.61
CA ASP A 335 -12.39 -19.78 -13.68
C ASP A 335 -11.09 -19.86 -14.51
N PHE A 336 -10.29 -20.92 -14.29
CA PHE A 336 -9.02 -21.09 -15.02
C PHE A 336 -9.24 -21.25 -16.53
N GLU A 337 -10.22 -22.07 -16.94
CA GLU A 337 -10.54 -22.28 -18.36
C GLU A 337 -11.19 -21.03 -18.99
N SER A 338 -11.99 -20.28 -18.24
CA SER A 338 -12.62 -19.03 -18.75
C SER A 338 -11.61 -17.94 -19.09
N LEU A 339 -10.45 -17.95 -18.44
CA LEU A 339 -9.36 -16.99 -18.63
C LEU A 339 -8.28 -17.46 -19.63
N ARG A 340 -8.42 -18.68 -20.20
CA ARG A 340 -7.47 -19.25 -21.14
C ARG A 340 -7.52 -18.55 -22.49
#